data_a69b7d930c16b217c8314490f5e6da86
#
_entry.id   a69b7d930c16b217c8314490f5e6da86
#
_cell.length_a   1.000
_cell.length_b   1.000
_cell.length_c   1.000
_cell.angle_alpha   90.00
_cell.angle_beta   90.00
_cell.angle_gamma   90.00
#
_symmetry.space_group_name_H-M   'P 1'
#
loop_
_entity.id
_entity.type
_entity.pdbx_description
1 polymer ?
#
loop_
_entity_poly.entity_id
_entity_poly.type
_entity_poly.pdbx_seq_one_letter_code
_entity_poly.pdbx_strand_id
1 'polypeptide(L)'
;MPDTRKAAPDSGRRRPGRIAGFTVVELIVVMILAGVLAAIGVSRFFNRAGYDADAFVEQSRAMLRYAQKLAIAQNRPVYVQASGTGLALCYSAAVPCAAASLVPAPSGANSGNAPTRARCVVNTVYAANWYCEAPPAGSTLAVTPAAQGNFYFGALGRPYLLTDVISAASDVSNFSDMSFAITAEGSTRTIALAQETGYVQ
;
A
#
# COMPACT_ATOMS: atom_id res chain seq x y z
N MET A 1 -51.30 -67.59 -38.87
CA MET A 1 -50.00 -66.92 -39.13
C MET A 1 -50.28 -65.49 -39.53
N PRO A 2 -50.05 -64.49 -38.69
CA PRO A 2 -50.04 -63.07 -39.07
C PRO A 2 -48.64 -62.58 -39.27
N ASP A 3 -48.48 -61.90 -40.39
CA ASP A 3 -47.23 -61.25 -40.86
C ASP A 3 -46.90 -59.95 -40.08
N THR A 4 -45.80 -59.94 -39.39
CA THR A 4 -45.33 -58.78 -38.64
C THR A 4 -44.38 -57.97 -39.52
N ARG A 5 -44.88 -56.97 -40.21
CA ARG A 5 -44.02 -55.92 -40.86
C ARG A 5 -43.41 -54.99 -39.84
N LYS A 6 -42.12 -55.11 -39.72
CA LYS A 6 -41.28 -54.28 -38.90
C LYS A 6 -41.06 -52.90 -39.58
N ALA A 7 -41.58 -51.80 -38.99
CA ALA A 7 -41.41 -50.50 -39.50
C ALA A 7 -39.93 -50.00 -39.21
N ALA A 8 -39.29 -49.49 -40.24
CA ALA A 8 -37.94 -48.90 -40.13
C ALA A 8 -37.99 -47.55 -39.46
N PRO A 9 -36.99 -47.15 -38.65
CA PRO A 9 -36.95 -45.83 -38.00
C PRO A 9 -36.61 -44.75 -39.03
N ASP A 10 -37.41 -43.70 -39.02
CA ASP A 10 -37.21 -42.44 -39.77
C ASP A 10 -35.92 -41.73 -39.32
N SER A 11 -34.94 -41.71 -40.20
CA SER A 11 -33.68 -40.96 -39.97
C SER A 11 -33.92 -39.48 -40.23
N GLY A 12 -34.35 -38.76 -39.19
CA GLY A 12 -34.50 -37.29 -39.20
C GLY A 12 -33.18 -36.60 -39.59
N ARG A 13 -33.09 -36.20 -40.85
CA ARG A 13 -32.00 -35.32 -41.35
C ARG A 13 -32.01 -34.03 -40.57
N ARG A 14 -31.09 -33.85 -39.61
CA ARG A 14 -30.78 -32.56 -38.99
C ARG A 14 -30.25 -31.66 -40.11
N ARG A 15 -31.02 -30.62 -40.43
CA ARG A 15 -30.57 -29.56 -41.32
C ARG A 15 -29.39 -28.84 -40.67
N PRO A 16 -28.22 -28.69 -41.33
CA PRO A 16 -27.11 -27.92 -40.79
C PRO A 16 -27.58 -26.48 -40.61
N GLY A 17 -27.51 -25.98 -39.37
CA GLY A 17 -27.80 -24.60 -39.05
C GLY A 17 -26.91 -23.68 -39.92
N ARG A 18 -27.48 -22.72 -40.62
CA ARG A 18 -26.73 -21.67 -41.34
C ARG A 18 -25.89 -20.96 -40.34
N ILE A 19 -24.57 -21.09 -40.43
CA ILE A 19 -23.62 -20.22 -39.74
C ILE A 19 -23.76 -18.84 -40.41
N ALA A 20 -24.42 -17.89 -39.74
CA ALA A 20 -24.49 -16.52 -40.19
C ALA A 20 -23.07 -15.92 -40.03
N GLY A 21 -22.39 -15.64 -41.13
CA GLY A 21 -21.14 -14.92 -41.14
C GLY A 21 -21.38 -13.44 -40.87
N PHE A 22 -20.43 -12.76 -40.21
CA PHE A 22 -20.48 -11.32 -39.99
C PHE A 22 -20.43 -10.57 -41.33
N THR A 23 -21.22 -9.49 -41.41
CA THR A 23 -21.17 -8.59 -42.56
C THR A 23 -19.94 -7.68 -42.47
N VAL A 24 -19.40 -7.24 -43.61
CA VAL A 24 -18.26 -6.30 -43.66
C VAL A 24 -18.62 -5.00 -42.93
N VAL A 25 -19.86 -4.55 -43.03
CA VAL A 25 -20.35 -3.33 -42.34
C VAL A 25 -20.34 -3.52 -40.83
N GLU A 26 -20.74 -4.66 -40.30
CA GLU A 26 -20.74 -4.97 -38.88
C GLU A 26 -19.32 -4.99 -38.31
N LEU A 27 -18.35 -5.51 -39.07
CA LEU A 27 -16.94 -5.53 -38.68
C LEU A 27 -16.37 -4.10 -38.64
N ILE A 28 -16.70 -3.22 -39.61
CA ILE A 28 -16.27 -1.82 -39.62
C ILE A 28 -16.85 -1.07 -38.43
N VAL A 29 -18.16 -1.24 -38.14
CA VAL A 29 -18.81 -0.60 -37.00
C VAL A 29 -18.18 -1.02 -35.67
N VAL A 30 -17.91 -2.31 -35.49
CA VAL A 30 -17.24 -2.84 -34.29
C VAL A 30 -15.83 -2.26 -34.14
N MET A 31 -15.05 -2.15 -35.24
CA MET A 31 -13.72 -1.53 -35.19
C MET A 31 -13.77 -0.03 -34.82
N ILE A 32 -14.74 0.72 -35.36
CA ILE A 32 -14.92 2.12 -35.01
C ILE A 32 -15.30 2.28 -33.53
N LEU A 33 -16.28 1.50 -33.05
CA LEU A 33 -16.70 1.52 -31.65
C LEU A 33 -15.56 1.11 -30.70
N ALA A 34 -14.82 0.04 -31.03
CA ALA A 34 -13.65 -0.40 -30.26
C ALA A 34 -12.56 0.68 -30.24
N GLY A 35 -12.29 1.36 -31.35
CA GLY A 35 -11.34 2.46 -31.46
C GLY A 35 -11.72 3.65 -30.56
N VAL A 36 -12.99 4.05 -30.55
CA VAL A 36 -13.49 5.13 -29.70
C VAL A 36 -13.41 4.77 -28.22
N LEU A 37 -13.82 3.55 -27.84
CA LEU A 37 -13.73 3.06 -26.47
C LEU A 37 -12.27 2.93 -26.00
N ALA A 38 -11.37 2.47 -26.85
CA ALA A 38 -9.94 2.41 -26.56
C ALA A 38 -9.34 3.80 -26.32
N ALA A 39 -9.68 4.80 -27.13
CA ALA A 39 -9.18 6.16 -26.99
C ALA A 39 -9.60 6.81 -25.64
N ILE A 40 -10.79 6.51 -25.14
CA ILE A 40 -11.28 7.01 -23.84
C ILE A 40 -10.72 6.18 -22.68
N GLY A 41 -10.57 4.87 -22.86
CA GLY A 41 -10.13 3.95 -21.83
C GLY A 41 -8.65 4.14 -21.46
N VAL A 42 -7.77 4.36 -22.43
CA VAL A 42 -6.32 4.47 -22.24
C VAL A 42 -5.96 5.55 -21.21
N SER A 43 -6.57 6.74 -21.27
CA SER A 43 -6.25 7.84 -20.35
C SER A 43 -6.60 7.53 -18.88
N ARG A 44 -7.60 6.69 -18.63
CA ARG A 44 -8.02 6.30 -17.28
C ARG A 44 -7.18 5.15 -16.68
N PHE A 45 -6.67 4.26 -17.53
CA PHE A 45 -5.84 3.13 -17.07
C PHE A 45 -4.40 3.51 -16.73
N PHE A 46 -3.90 4.65 -17.23
CA PHE A 46 -2.52 5.09 -16.94
C PHE A 46 -2.40 5.92 -15.66
N ASN A 47 -3.50 6.34 -15.05
CA ASN A 47 -3.49 7.15 -13.83
C ASN A 47 -3.47 6.26 -12.58
N ARG A 48 -2.35 5.55 -12.34
CA ARG A 48 -2.16 4.67 -11.18
C ARG A 48 -1.69 5.42 -9.93
N ALA A 49 -1.12 6.61 -10.09
CA ALA A 49 -0.50 7.32 -8.97
C ALA A 49 -1.48 7.63 -7.83
N GLY A 50 -2.75 7.90 -8.14
CA GLY A 50 -3.79 8.09 -7.14
C GLY A 50 -4.06 6.83 -6.31
N TYR A 51 -4.23 5.68 -6.96
CA TYR A 51 -4.46 4.39 -6.29
C TYR A 51 -3.25 3.93 -5.48
N ASP A 52 -2.05 4.11 -6.02
CA ASP A 52 -0.80 3.77 -5.34
C ASP A 52 -0.60 4.66 -4.10
N ALA A 53 -1.00 5.94 -4.18
CA ALA A 53 -0.99 6.85 -3.03
C ALA A 53 -2.01 6.43 -1.96
N ASP A 54 -3.23 6.01 -2.32
CA ASP A 54 -4.22 5.50 -1.38
C ASP A 54 -3.71 4.24 -0.67
N ALA A 55 -3.11 3.32 -1.41
CA ALA A 55 -2.48 2.13 -0.85
C ALA A 55 -1.34 2.49 0.12
N PHE A 56 -0.51 3.48 -0.23
CA PHE A 56 0.57 3.95 0.64
C PHE A 56 0.05 4.62 1.91
N VAL A 57 -1.08 5.34 1.86
CA VAL A 57 -1.75 5.90 3.05
C VAL A 57 -2.13 4.80 4.01
N GLU A 58 -2.84 3.76 3.53
CA GLU A 58 -3.27 2.64 4.38
C GLU A 58 -2.08 1.85 4.91
N GLN A 59 -1.06 1.65 4.10
CA GLN A 59 0.18 1.00 4.52
C GLN A 59 0.90 1.82 5.60
N SER A 60 1.03 3.14 5.43
CA SER A 60 1.65 4.03 6.41
C SER A 60 0.88 4.05 7.72
N ARG A 61 -0.46 4.08 7.65
CA ARG A 61 -1.34 3.96 8.81
C ARG A 61 -1.13 2.63 9.53
N ALA A 62 -1.05 1.54 8.79
CA ALA A 62 -0.77 0.20 9.34
C ALA A 62 0.61 0.12 9.98
N MET A 63 1.64 0.75 9.38
CA MET A 63 3.00 0.82 9.95
C MET A 63 3.02 1.51 11.31
N LEU A 64 2.38 2.67 11.43
CA LEU A 64 2.33 3.43 12.67
C LEU A 64 1.59 2.66 13.77
N ARG A 65 0.43 2.07 13.44
CA ARG A 65 -0.33 1.22 14.38
C ARG A 65 0.44 -0.04 14.76
N TYR A 66 1.19 -0.62 13.85
CA TYR A 66 2.05 -1.76 14.13
C TYR A 66 3.20 -1.39 15.08
N ALA A 67 3.86 -0.25 14.85
CA ALA A 67 4.92 0.24 15.72
C ALA A 67 4.42 0.44 17.15
N GLN A 68 3.24 1.06 17.33
CA GLN A 68 2.60 1.23 18.61
C GLN A 68 2.30 -0.11 19.31
N LYS A 69 1.62 -1.03 18.60
CA LYS A 69 1.28 -2.36 19.14
C LYS A 69 2.53 -3.18 19.48
N LEU A 70 3.56 -3.07 18.66
CA LEU A 70 4.83 -3.77 18.87
C LEU A 70 5.55 -3.26 20.12
N ALA A 71 5.54 -1.93 20.35
CA ALA A 71 6.11 -1.32 21.55
C ALA A 71 5.40 -1.82 22.82
N ILE A 72 4.08 -1.87 22.79
CA ILE A 72 3.26 -2.40 23.90
C ILE A 72 3.54 -3.89 24.11
N ALA A 73 3.47 -4.69 23.05
CA ALA A 73 3.59 -6.14 23.14
C ALA A 73 4.98 -6.61 23.60
N GLN A 74 6.02 -5.88 23.22
CA GLN A 74 7.41 -6.21 23.60
C GLN A 74 7.88 -5.45 24.83
N ASN A 75 7.06 -4.57 25.40
CA ASN A 75 7.40 -3.71 26.55
C ASN A 75 8.74 -2.97 26.35
N ARG A 76 8.96 -2.43 25.14
CA ARG A 76 10.18 -1.68 24.78
C ARG A 76 9.90 -0.61 23.73
N PRO A 77 10.73 0.43 23.63
CA PRO A 77 10.54 1.46 22.63
C PRO A 77 10.70 0.92 21.21
N VAL A 78 9.80 1.38 20.31
CA VAL A 78 9.89 1.16 18.86
C VAL A 78 9.97 2.52 18.19
N TYR A 79 11.06 2.73 17.46
CA TYR A 79 11.38 4.02 16.83
C TYR A 79 10.80 4.10 15.43
N VAL A 80 10.25 5.25 15.11
CA VAL A 80 9.72 5.60 13.80
C VAL A 80 10.62 6.69 13.20
N GLN A 81 11.10 6.46 11.99
CA GLN A 81 11.81 7.45 11.20
C GLN A 81 10.93 7.84 10.02
N ALA A 82 10.30 9.01 10.10
CA ALA A 82 9.42 9.55 9.10
C ALA A 82 9.99 10.85 8.51
N SER A 83 10.03 10.92 7.19
CA SER A 83 10.50 12.10 6.46
C SER A 83 9.82 12.15 5.10
N GLY A 84 10.04 13.19 4.32
CA GLY A 84 9.55 13.28 2.95
C GLY A 84 9.97 12.11 2.04
N THR A 85 10.97 11.32 2.45
CA THR A 85 11.44 10.15 1.69
C THR A 85 10.75 8.83 2.11
N GLY A 86 9.94 8.82 3.17
CA GLY A 86 9.20 7.64 3.61
C GLY A 86 9.20 7.41 5.12
N LEU A 87 8.70 6.23 5.52
CA LEU A 87 8.63 5.75 6.89
C LEU A 87 9.50 4.50 7.06
N ALA A 88 10.13 4.38 8.24
CA ALA A 88 10.88 3.19 8.60
C ALA A 88 10.77 2.92 10.11
N LEU A 89 10.76 1.65 10.50
CA LEU A 89 10.67 1.22 11.89
C LEU A 89 11.97 0.58 12.37
N CYS A 90 12.40 0.97 13.57
CA CYS A 90 13.67 0.56 14.16
C CYS A 90 13.51 0.19 15.63
N TYR A 91 14.43 -0.61 16.14
CA TYR A 91 14.55 -0.91 17.56
C TYR A 91 15.61 -0.06 18.27
N SER A 92 16.19 0.91 17.60
CA SER A 92 17.17 1.84 18.17
C SER A 92 16.91 3.28 17.75
N ALA A 93 17.38 4.25 18.56
CA ALA A 93 17.27 5.67 18.28
C ALA A 93 18.20 6.15 17.15
N ALA A 94 19.10 5.29 16.64
CA ALA A 94 20.06 5.68 15.61
C ALA A 94 19.35 6.09 14.31
N VAL A 95 19.76 7.23 13.75
CA VAL A 95 19.28 7.75 12.47
C VAL A 95 20.47 7.91 11.52
N PRO A 96 20.53 7.17 10.42
CA PRO A 96 19.61 6.10 9.98
C PRO A 96 19.64 4.85 10.86
N CYS A 97 18.64 3.96 10.70
CA CYS A 97 18.55 2.70 11.45
C CYS A 97 19.82 1.86 11.30
N ALA A 98 20.32 1.33 12.42
CA ALA A 98 21.41 0.36 12.39
C ALA A 98 20.92 -1.02 11.85
N ALA A 99 21.78 -1.73 11.14
CA ALA A 99 21.44 -3.01 10.53
C ALA A 99 20.90 -4.07 11.52
N ALA A 100 21.40 -4.07 12.74
CA ALA A 100 20.99 -5.01 13.79
C ALA A 100 19.66 -4.61 14.49
N SER A 101 19.11 -3.44 14.18
CA SER A 101 17.91 -2.89 14.84
C SER A 101 16.72 -2.67 13.93
N LEU A 102 16.71 -3.30 12.76
CA LEU A 102 15.59 -3.22 11.83
C LEU A 102 14.36 -3.95 12.38
N VAL A 103 13.21 -3.32 12.30
CA VAL A 103 11.94 -4.02 12.59
C VAL A 103 11.51 -4.77 11.34
N PRO A 104 11.30 -6.09 11.41
CA PRO A 104 10.88 -6.86 10.25
C PRO A 104 9.45 -6.52 9.85
N ALA A 105 9.19 -6.52 8.54
CA ALA A 105 7.85 -6.35 8.01
C ALA A 105 6.97 -7.57 8.37
N PRO A 106 5.71 -7.37 8.84
CA PRO A 106 4.83 -8.47 9.22
C PRO A 106 4.51 -9.45 8.09
N SER A 107 4.51 -8.97 6.85
CA SER A 107 4.33 -9.77 5.62
C SER A 107 5.60 -10.51 5.18
N GLY A 108 6.71 -10.35 5.90
CA GLY A 108 8.01 -10.90 5.55
C GLY A 108 8.84 -10.03 4.60
N ALA A 109 8.23 -9.08 3.89
CA ALA A 109 8.92 -8.14 3.01
C ALA A 109 8.18 -6.79 2.93
N ASN A 110 8.90 -5.72 2.61
CA ASN A 110 8.33 -4.43 2.24
C ASN A 110 7.78 -4.46 0.80
N SER A 111 7.19 -3.35 0.32
CA SER A 111 6.56 -3.29 -1.02
C SER A 111 7.50 -3.59 -2.17
N GLY A 112 8.80 -3.35 -2.01
CA GLY A 112 9.81 -3.58 -3.03
C GLY A 112 9.66 -2.73 -4.28
N ASN A 113 8.81 -1.70 -4.27
CA ASN A 113 8.73 -0.74 -5.38
C ASN A 113 10.03 0.07 -5.52
N ALA A 114 10.24 0.72 -6.64
CA ALA A 114 11.51 1.40 -6.92
C ALA A 114 11.87 2.49 -5.88
N PRO A 115 10.96 3.38 -5.43
CA PRO A 115 11.24 4.31 -4.34
C PRO A 115 11.59 3.62 -3.01
N THR A 116 10.86 2.57 -2.63
CA THR A 116 11.13 1.79 -1.40
C THR A 116 12.50 1.11 -1.46
N ARG A 117 12.87 0.52 -2.61
CA ARG A 117 14.21 -0.06 -2.80
C ARG A 117 15.32 0.97 -2.66
N ALA A 118 15.11 2.17 -3.15
CA ALA A 118 16.08 3.27 -3.03
C ALA A 118 16.19 3.79 -1.59
N ARG A 119 15.08 3.83 -0.83
CA ARG A 119 15.02 4.36 0.55
C ARG A 119 15.49 3.34 1.59
N CYS A 120 15.08 2.08 1.45
CA CYS A 120 15.24 1.04 2.47
C CYS A 120 16.56 0.28 2.31
N VAL A 121 17.66 1.04 2.35
CA VAL A 121 19.03 0.56 2.18
C VAL A 121 19.77 0.65 3.50
N VAL A 122 20.50 -0.41 3.87
CA VAL A 122 21.39 -0.47 5.03
C VAL A 122 22.74 -1.00 4.57
N ASN A 123 23.81 -0.29 4.90
CA ASN A 123 25.15 -0.64 4.45
C ASN A 123 25.23 -0.86 2.93
N THR A 124 24.59 0.01 2.15
CA THR A 124 24.51 -0.03 0.67
C THR A 124 23.69 -1.20 0.09
N VAL A 125 23.08 -2.06 0.93
CA VAL A 125 22.29 -3.21 0.50
C VAL A 125 20.81 -2.97 0.80
N TYR A 126 19.94 -3.26 -0.16
CA TYR A 126 18.51 -3.20 0.02
C TYR A 126 18.03 -4.26 1.03
N ALA A 127 17.34 -3.80 2.08
CA ALA A 127 16.81 -4.64 3.14
C ALA A 127 15.32 -4.95 2.87
N ALA A 128 15.03 -6.00 2.12
CA ALA A 128 13.67 -6.37 1.71
C ALA A 128 12.76 -6.71 2.90
N ASN A 129 13.29 -7.33 3.94
CA ASN A 129 12.55 -7.74 5.14
C ASN A 129 12.35 -6.62 6.16
N TRP A 130 12.94 -5.43 5.94
CA TRP A 130 12.77 -4.29 6.84
C TRP A 130 11.40 -3.63 6.63
N TYR A 131 10.68 -3.33 7.73
CA TYR A 131 9.44 -2.57 7.65
C TYR A 131 9.76 -1.09 7.40
N CYS A 132 10.00 -0.79 6.17
CA CYS A 132 10.41 0.51 5.62
C CYS A 132 9.71 0.69 4.28
N GLU A 133 9.11 1.87 4.07
CA GLU A 133 8.36 2.19 2.86
C GLU A 133 8.62 3.62 2.42
N ALA A 134 8.59 3.82 1.12
CA ALA A 134 8.68 5.15 0.50
C ALA A 134 7.41 5.48 -0.28
N PRO A 135 7.05 6.77 -0.39
CA PRO A 135 5.94 7.20 -1.21
C PRO A 135 6.13 6.72 -2.65
N PRO A 136 5.08 6.19 -3.31
CA PRO A 136 5.17 5.71 -4.68
C PRO A 136 5.50 6.86 -5.65
N ALA A 137 6.00 6.49 -6.83
CA ALA A 137 6.32 7.47 -7.87
C ALA A 137 5.10 8.34 -8.22
N GLY A 138 5.30 9.63 -8.35
CA GLY A 138 4.20 10.59 -8.59
C GLY A 138 3.44 11.03 -7.34
N SER A 139 3.87 10.60 -6.14
CA SER A 139 3.34 11.09 -4.87
C SER A 139 4.43 11.73 -4.01
N THR A 140 4.01 12.56 -3.06
CA THR A 140 4.89 13.21 -2.08
C THR A 140 4.36 12.94 -0.67
N LEU A 141 5.27 12.88 0.29
CA LEU A 141 4.95 12.77 1.72
C LEU A 141 5.46 14.02 2.43
N ALA A 142 4.59 14.69 3.18
CA ALA A 142 4.96 15.78 4.09
C ALA A 142 4.64 15.37 5.52
N VAL A 143 5.60 15.58 6.42
CA VAL A 143 5.47 15.29 7.86
C VAL A 143 5.43 16.62 8.61
N THR A 144 4.41 16.83 9.44
CA THR A 144 4.23 18.07 10.18
C THR A 144 3.91 17.77 11.66
N PRO A 145 4.70 18.31 12.61
CA PRO A 145 5.92 19.08 12.44
C PRO A 145 7.09 18.24 11.93
N ALA A 146 7.86 18.75 10.96
CA ALA A 146 8.99 18.02 10.37
C ALA A 146 10.09 17.68 11.39
N ALA A 147 10.28 18.54 12.40
CA ALA A 147 11.25 18.34 13.47
C ALA A 147 10.96 17.10 14.34
N GLN A 148 9.73 16.61 14.35
CA GLN A 148 9.29 15.44 15.11
C GLN A 148 9.23 14.15 14.27
N GLY A 149 9.67 14.17 13.02
CA GLY A 149 9.65 13.01 12.13
C GLY A 149 10.41 11.79 12.64
N ASN A 150 11.35 11.98 13.58
CA ASN A 150 12.01 10.90 14.30
C ASN A 150 11.49 10.88 15.75
N PHE A 151 10.72 9.86 16.08
CA PHE A 151 10.08 9.68 17.38
C PHE A 151 10.02 8.19 17.74
N TYR A 152 9.55 7.85 18.92
CA TYR A 152 9.33 6.46 19.31
C TYR A 152 8.02 6.27 20.07
N PHE A 153 7.45 5.10 19.98
CA PHE A 153 6.38 4.66 20.86
C PHE A 153 6.98 3.98 22.09
N GLY A 154 6.59 4.44 23.28
CA GLY A 154 6.95 3.79 24.53
C GLY A 154 6.14 2.52 24.79
N ALA A 155 6.45 1.83 25.87
CA ALA A 155 5.80 0.57 26.27
C ALA A 155 4.29 0.68 26.53
N LEU A 156 3.78 1.88 26.81
CA LEU A 156 2.36 2.16 26.97
C LEU A 156 1.67 2.62 25.67
N GLY A 157 2.41 2.67 24.57
CA GLY A 157 1.88 3.07 23.24
C GLY A 157 1.80 4.59 23.03
N ARG A 158 2.26 5.40 23.99
CA ARG A 158 2.36 6.85 23.87
C ARG A 158 3.58 7.21 23.00
N PRO A 159 3.48 8.24 22.13
CA PRO A 159 4.63 8.71 21.36
C PRO A 159 5.50 9.66 22.19
N TYR A 160 6.81 9.66 21.91
CA TYR A 160 7.84 10.48 22.55
C TYR A 160 8.84 10.97 21.51
N LEU A 161 9.42 12.15 21.74
CA LEU A 161 10.56 12.61 20.95
C LEU A 161 11.82 11.82 21.32
N LEU A 162 12.81 11.78 20.42
CA LEU A 162 14.10 11.14 20.71
C LEU A 162 14.84 11.80 21.89
N THR A 163 14.52 13.05 22.20
CA THR A 163 15.07 13.83 23.32
C THR A 163 14.37 13.55 24.66
N ASP A 164 13.20 12.94 24.62
CA ASP A 164 12.45 12.63 25.84
C ASP A 164 13.09 11.43 26.55
N VAL A 165 13.21 11.53 27.85
CA VAL A 165 13.75 10.47 28.69
C VAL A 165 12.64 9.90 29.56
N ILE A 166 12.28 8.64 29.29
CA ILE A 166 11.34 7.92 30.15
C ILE A 166 12.13 7.30 31.30
N SER A 167 11.74 7.61 32.52
CA SER A 167 12.31 7.02 33.74
C SER A 167 11.20 6.74 34.73
N ALA A 168 11.53 5.99 35.79
CA ALA A 168 10.58 5.73 36.88
C ALA A 168 10.10 7.03 37.58
N ALA A 169 10.85 8.13 37.44
CA ALA A 169 10.54 9.42 38.03
C ALA A 169 9.87 10.42 37.07
N SER A 170 9.90 10.18 35.75
CA SER A 170 9.34 11.09 34.76
C SER A 170 8.88 10.34 33.50
N ASP A 171 7.62 10.50 33.19
CA ASP A 171 6.97 10.00 31.97
C ASP A 171 6.37 11.17 31.19
N VAL A 172 7.20 12.19 30.92
CA VAL A 172 6.78 13.40 30.22
C VAL A 172 7.14 13.26 28.74
N SER A 173 6.14 13.40 27.87
CA SER A 173 6.32 13.48 26.44
C SER A 173 6.21 14.95 25.98
N ASN A 174 7.21 15.41 25.22
CA ASN A 174 7.17 16.69 24.52
C ASN A 174 6.66 16.52 23.06
N PHE A 175 6.18 15.34 22.70
CA PHE A 175 5.60 15.08 21.40
C PHE A 175 4.29 15.86 21.24
N SER A 176 4.08 16.48 20.09
CA SER A 176 2.83 17.16 19.73
C SER A 176 2.11 16.42 18.62
N ASP A 177 0.83 16.70 18.43
CA ASP A 177 0.04 16.12 17.35
C ASP A 177 0.78 16.21 16.02
N MET A 178 0.86 15.08 15.32
CA MET A 178 1.58 14.97 14.05
C MET A 178 0.65 14.60 12.92
N SER A 179 0.92 15.13 11.74
CA SER A 179 0.22 14.77 10.51
C SER A 179 1.19 14.33 9.41
N PHE A 180 0.74 13.33 8.65
CA PHE A 180 1.42 12.82 7.45
C PHE A 180 0.51 13.11 6.28
N ALA A 181 0.89 14.06 5.43
CA ALA A 181 0.13 14.43 4.24
C ALA A 181 0.73 13.77 3.01
N ILE A 182 -0.02 12.90 2.36
CA ILE A 182 0.36 12.21 1.12
C ILE A 182 -0.40 12.86 -0.04
N THR A 183 0.33 13.47 -0.96
CA THR A 183 -0.25 14.17 -2.11
C THR A 183 0.11 13.46 -3.40
N ALA A 184 -0.91 13.16 -4.21
CA ALA A 184 -0.78 12.63 -5.56
C ALA A 184 -1.87 13.22 -6.44
N GLU A 185 -1.56 13.58 -7.68
CA GLU A 185 -2.52 14.08 -8.68
C GLU A 185 -3.40 15.26 -8.16
N GLY A 186 -2.80 16.14 -7.35
CA GLY A 186 -3.49 17.30 -6.76
C GLY A 186 -4.43 16.97 -5.60
N SER A 187 -4.57 15.69 -5.22
CA SER A 187 -5.34 15.27 -4.03
C SER A 187 -4.42 14.96 -2.87
N THR A 188 -4.76 15.45 -1.68
CA THR A 188 -4.02 15.21 -0.43
C THR A 188 -4.85 14.34 0.51
N ARG A 189 -4.21 13.30 1.06
CA ARG A 189 -4.75 12.44 2.12
C ARG A 189 -3.90 12.63 3.35
N THR A 190 -4.51 12.68 4.51
CA THR A 190 -3.82 12.95 5.77
C THR A 190 -4.01 11.81 6.75
N ILE A 191 -2.93 11.43 7.41
CA ILE A 191 -2.93 10.56 8.59
C ILE A 191 -2.61 11.45 9.78
N ALA A 192 -3.39 11.39 10.84
CA ALA A 192 -3.13 12.10 12.08
C ALA A 192 -2.65 11.13 13.17
N LEU A 193 -1.68 11.56 13.95
CA LEU A 193 -1.14 10.87 15.12
C LEU A 193 -1.32 11.73 16.35
N ALA A 194 -2.15 11.28 17.29
CA ALA A 194 -2.46 12.02 18.52
C ALA A 194 -1.31 11.93 19.53
N GLN A 195 -0.95 13.08 20.11
CA GLN A 195 0.21 13.23 21.04
C GLN A 195 0.08 12.42 22.32
N GLU A 196 -1.12 12.31 22.89
CA GLU A 196 -1.30 11.67 24.20
C GLU A 196 -1.48 10.17 24.15
N THR A 197 -2.13 9.68 23.12
CA THR A 197 -2.54 8.27 23.02
C THR A 197 -1.76 7.50 21.96
N GLY A 198 -1.10 8.20 21.05
CA GLY A 198 -0.52 7.59 19.85
C GLY A 198 -1.59 7.02 18.90
N TYR A 199 -2.86 7.49 19.02
CA TYR A 199 -3.93 7.05 18.14
C TYR A 199 -3.70 7.55 16.71
N VAL A 200 -3.81 6.64 15.75
CA VAL A 200 -3.60 6.88 14.32
C VAL A 200 -4.94 6.88 13.60
N GLN A 201 -5.31 8.01 13.00
CA GLN A 201 -6.53 8.19 12.21
C GLN A 201 -6.26 8.13 10.71
#